data_e781097e1b90f4c5cfd889d4b6c78f7e
#
_entry.id   e781097e1b90f4c5cfd889d4b6c78f7e
#
_cell.length_a   1.000
_cell.length_b   1.000
_cell.length_c   1.000
_cell.angle_alpha   90.00
_cell.angle_beta   90.00
_cell.angle_gamma   90.00
#
_symmetry.space_group_name_H-M   'P 1'
#
loop_
_entity.id
_entity.type
_entity.pdbx_description
1 polymer ?
#
loop_
_entity_poly.entity_id
_entity_poly.type
_entity_poly.pdbx_seq_one_letter_code
_entity_poly.pdbx_strand_id
1 'polypeptide(L)'
;MLAQVPQPLVYAEALLTQYATLSRTGNDSTLLSDFVRGLAELSGCELTQLYLLDATHTCLRMNAECLNGILQSREAVSLTTDYKGEQLLQFSLCQNRTVYLSELGSSLYETAFLPNLATPWQSLLCVPLVNQQAAVEGVLLCASHRPVELQGFAESLGQLGGFVLGQLRLLQGFRRPNGPAYRAPVSTPNPSVFGLIGKSLAMRRTCSLISKVLHSPYTVLLCGETGTGKEVVARAIHDGGPRRSKAFIVQNCAAFPENLLESELFGYRKGAFTGADRDRAGLFDAANGGTLLLDEIGDMPLSLQAKLLRVLQEGEIRPLGSNDTHLIDVRIIAATHRDLSALVSEGKFREDLYYRLAQFPIELPALRQREGDLLDLARHFADKACTFLKREAVQWSDAALNQLSCYPFPGNVRELKCVVERAVLLCEGDELLAEHFSLRMAAMPECNSLKLRERLKQIERGLLLDCLRKSNGNQTLAARELGLPRRTLLYRLGRLNITSGDFNA
;
A
#
# COMPACT_ATOMS: atom_id res chain seq x y z
N MET A 1 -19.89 -13.43 -18.64
CA MET A 1 -20.69 -13.13 -17.46
C MET A 1 -21.70 -14.22 -17.08
N LEU A 2 -22.78 -14.42 -17.82
CA LEU A 2 -23.86 -15.34 -17.39
C LEU A 2 -23.74 -16.79 -17.94
N ALA A 3 -22.78 -17.10 -18.77
CA ALA A 3 -22.67 -18.42 -19.45
C ALA A 3 -22.32 -19.60 -18.52
N GLN A 4 -21.85 -19.32 -17.32
CA GLN A 4 -21.44 -20.35 -16.34
C GLN A 4 -22.44 -20.49 -15.18
N VAL A 5 -23.54 -19.76 -15.22
CA VAL A 5 -24.59 -19.82 -14.19
C VAL A 5 -25.71 -20.75 -14.64
N PRO A 6 -26.24 -21.63 -13.75
CA PRO A 6 -27.42 -22.43 -14.07
C PRO A 6 -28.61 -21.54 -14.44
N GLN A 7 -29.31 -21.86 -15.51
CA GLN A 7 -30.49 -21.12 -16.03
C GLN A 7 -30.26 -19.60 -16.15
N PRO A 8 -29.42 -19.13 -17.08
CA PRO A 8 -28.94 -17.75 -17.14
C PRO A 8 -30.04 -16.69 -17.22
N LEU A 9 -31.16 -16.97 -17.89
CA LEU A 9 -32.28 -16.02 -18.03
C LEU A 9 -33.04 -15.83 -16.70
N VAL A 10 -33.34 -16.93 -16.00
CA VAL A 10 -34.00 -16.90 -14.69
C VAL A 10 -33.14 -16.19 -13.67
N TYR A 11 -31.83 -16.48 -13.69
CA TYR A 11 -30.87 -15.81 -12.83
C TYR A 11 -30.79 -14.29 -13.11
N ALA A 12 -30.79 -13.88 -14.40
CA ALA A 12 -30.75 -12.48 -14.77
C ALA A 12 -32.00 -11.71 -14.29
N GLU A 13 -33.18 -12.32 -14.41
CA GLU A 13 -34.44 -11.74 -13.88
C GLU A 13 -34.40 -11.62 -12.36
N ALA A 14 -33.95 -12.66 -11.65
CA ALA A 14 -33.78 -12.62 -10.20
C ALA A 14 -32.78 -11.54 -9.77
N LEU A 15 -31.66 -11.40 -10.46
CA LEU A 15 -30.64 -10.40 -10.19
C LEU A 15 -31.19 -8.96 -10.38
N LEU A 16 -31.92 -8.70 -11.45
CA LEU A 16 -32.59 -7.41 -11.68
C LEU A 16 -33.63 -7.09 -10.60
N THR A 17 -34.39 -8.10 -10.16
CA THR A 17 -35.35 -7.96 -9.07
C THR A 17 -34.64 -7.60 -7.77
N GLN A 18 -33.48 -8.18 -7.47
CA GLN A 18 -32.68 -7.83 -6.30
C GLN A 18 -32.17 -6.38 -6.39
N TYR A 19 -31.67 -5.93 -7.54
CA TYR A 19 -31.28 -4.52 -7.72
C TYR A 19 -32.47 -3.57 -7.45
N ALA A 20 -33.66 -3.89 -7.96
CA ALA A 20 -34.87 -3.08 -7.74
C ALA A 20 -35.29 -3.05 -6.27
N THR A 21 -35.21 -4.16 -5.56
CA THR A 21 -35.54 -4.26 -4.13
C THR A 21 -34.56 -3.45 -3.28
N LEU A 22 -33.26 -3.65 -3.49
CA LEU A 22 -32.20 -2.97 -2.73
C LEU A 22 -32.16 -1.46 -2.98
N SER A 23 -32.58 -1.00 -4.18
CA SER A 23 -32.68 0.44 -4.49
C SER A 23 -33.77 1.18 -3.74
N ARG A 24 -34.79 0.46 -3.26
CA ARG A 24 -35.96 1.02 -2.51
C ARG A 24 -35.76 1.02 -1.02
N THR A 25 -34.72 0.36 -0.51
CA THR A 25 -34.50 0.20 0.94
C THR A 25 -33.96 1.50 1.53
N GLY A 26 -34.67 2.04 2.52
CA GLY A 26 -34.35 3.34 3.14
C GLY A 26 -33.54 3.29 4.44
N ASN A 27 -33.11 2.09 4.89
CA ASN A 27 -32.38 1.92 6.15
C ASN A 27 -31.17 1.01 5.98
N ASP A 28 -30.06 1.34 6.62
CA ASP A 28 -28.77 0.64 6.53
C ASP A 28 -28.90 -0.84 6.95
N SER A 29 -29.54 -1.11 8.09
CA SER A 29 -29.68 -2.47 8.62
C SER A 29 -30.56 -3.35 7.73
N THR A 30 -31.67 -2.80 7.23
CA THR A 30 -32.56 -3.51 6.31
C THR A 30 -31.90 -3.74 4.98
N LEU A 31 -31.12 -2.77 4.45
CA LEU A 31 -30.38 -2.91 3.22
C LEU A 31 -29.39 -4.08 3.28
N LEU A 32 -28.59 -4.16 4.36
CA LEU A 32 -27.62 -5.23 4.52
C LEU A 32 -28.28 -6.60 4.73
N SER A 33 -29.39 -6.64 5.46
CA SER A 33 -30.16 -7.85 5.68
C SER A 33 -30.81 -8.38 4.40
N ASP A 34 -31.45 -7.50 3.63
CA ASP A 34 -32.07 -7.85 2.34
C ASP A 34 -31.01 -8.29 1.34
N PHE A 35 -29.82 -7.67 1.38
CA PHE A 35 -28.70 -8.05 0.53
C PHE A 35 -28.25 -9.49 0.79
N VAL A 36 -27.92 -9.86 2.05
CA VAL A 36 -27.43 -11.23 2.32
C VAL A 36 -28.51 -12.28 2.08
N ARG A 37 -29.80 -11.95 2.29
CA ARG A 37 -30.91 -12.85 1.93
C ARG A 37 -30.99 -13.03 0.42
N GLY A 38 -30.96 -11.93 -0.35
CA GLY A 38 -30.99 -12.02 -1.80
C GLY A 38 -29.80 -12.75 -2.40
N LEU A 39 -28.62 -12.69 -1.75
CA LEU A 39 -27.45 -13.46 -2.13
C LEU A 39 -27.67 -14.96 -1.92
N ALA A 40 -28.29 -15.36 -0.80
CA ALA A 40 -28.63 -16.77 -0.55
C ALA A 40 -29.61 -17.31 -1.62
N GLU A 41 -30.60 -16.50 -2.01
CA GLU A 41 -31.55 -16.85 -3.06
C GLU A 41 -30.87 -16.95 -4.44
N LEU A 42 -29.97 -16.01 -4.78
CA LEU A 42 -29.29 -15.97 -6.07
C LEU A 42 -28.24 -17.09 -6.21
N SER A 43 -27.48 -17.37 -5.15
CA SER A 43 -26.40 -18.37 -5.18
C SER A 43 -26.90 -19.80 -4.85
N GLY A 44 -28.07 -19.91 -4.22
CA GLY A 44 -28.58 -21.18 -3.68
C GLY A 44 -27.74 -21.71 -2.51
N CYS A 45 -26.92 -20.86 -1.89
CA CYS A 45 -26.07 -21.22 -0.75
C CYS A 45 -26.83 -21.18 0.58
N GLU A 46 -26.52 -22.10 1.46
CA GLU A 46 -27.10 -22.15 2.81
C GLU A 46 -26.55 -21.07 3.73
N LEU A 47 -25.33 -20.58 3.48
CA LEU A 47 -24.70 -19.49 4.24
C LEU A 47 -24.28 -18.35 3.32
N THR A 48 -24.66 -17.14 3.71
CA THR A 48 -24.12 -15.91 3.11
C THR A 48 -23.76 -14.91 4.21
N GLN A 49 -22.56 -14.36 4.14
CA GLN A 49 -22.03 -13.43 5.12
C GLN A 49 -21.45 -12.21 4.43
N LEU A 50 -21.68 -11.04 5.02
CA LEU A 50 -21.09 -9.79 4.56
C LEU A 50 -20.17 -9.23 5.63
N TYR A 51 -18.92 -9.04 5.25
CA TYR A 51 -17.89 -8.41 6.07
C TYR A 51 -17.54 -7.05 5.49
N LEU A 52 -17.54 -6.02 6.32
CA LEU A 52 -17.12 -4.67 5.92
C LEU A 52 -15.92 -4.22 6.76
N LEU A 53 -15.05 -3.46 6.15
CA LEU A 53 -13.97 -2.78 6.84
C LEU A 53 -14.55 -1.62 7.66
N ASP A 54 -13.98 -1.38 8.83
CA ASP A 54 -14.31 -0.21 9.63
C ASP A 54 -13.81 1.09 8.95
N ALA A 55 -14.22 2.25 9.50
CA ALA A 55 -13.83 3.55 8.96
C ALA A 55 -12.30 3.79 8.95
N THR A 56 -11.56 3.03 9.73
CA THR A 56 -10.10 3.10 9.80
C THR A 56 -9.41 2.08 8.89
N HIS A 57 -10.18 1.21 8.20
CA HIS A 57 -9.70 0.08 7.40
C HIS A 57 -8.76 -0.87 8.16
N THR A 58 -8.89 -0.92 9.48
CA THR A 58 -8.05 -1.73 10.37
C THR A 58 -8.71 -3.00 10.84
N CYS A 59 -10.06 -3.03 10.92
CA CYS A 59 -10.83 -4.16 11.39
C CYS A 59 -11.86 -4.59 10.36
N LEU A 60 -11.91 -5.87 10.08
CA LEU A 60 -12.96 -6.50 9.28
C LEU A 60 -14.06 -6.96 10.23
N ARG A 61 -15.30 -6.47 10.02
CA ARG A 61 -16.45 -6.79 10.87
C ARG A 61 -17.53 -7.48 10.06
N MET A 62 -18.11 -8.54 10.59
CA MET A 62 -19.32 -9.11 10.03
C MET A 62 -20.50 -8.17 10.28
N ASN A 63 -21.16 -7.75 9.20
CA ASN A 63 -22.25 -6.78 9.23
C ASN A 63 -23.61 -7.43 9.03
N ALA A 64 -23.67 -8.54 8.32
CA ALA A 64 -24.91 -9.30 8.12
C ALA A 64 -24.60 -10.77 7.81
N GLU A 65 -25.49 -11.65 8.26
CA GLU A 65 -25.41 -13.09 8.03
C GLU A 65 -26.81 -13.66 7.76
N CYS A 66 -26.88 -14.54 6.77
CA CYS A 66 -28.07 -15.33 6.47
C CYS A 66 -27.67 -16.81 6.46
N LEU A 67 -28.30 -17.62 7.30
CA LEU A 67 -28.09 -19.05 7.41
C LEU A 67 -29.39 -19.78 7.12
N ASN A 68 -29.41 -20.67 6.15
CA ASN A 68 -30.61 -21.41 5.69
C ASN A 68 -31.83 -20.50 5.42
N GLY A 69 -31.59 -19.32 4.81
CA GLY A 69 -32.62 -18.32 4.52
C GLY A 69 -33.10 -17.51 5.74
N ILE A 70 -32.56 -17.77 6.93
CA ILE A 70 -32.90 -17.06 8.18
C ILE A 70 -31.79 -16.07 8.49
N LEU A 71 -32.17 -14.80 8.62
CA LEU A 71 -31.27 -13.73 9.06
C LEU A 71 -30.92 -13.94 10.54
N GLN A 72 -29.61 -13.92 10.81
CA GLN A 72 -29.12 -14.04 12.19
C GLN A 72 -29.13 -12.64 12.85
N SER A 73 -29.72 -12.52 14.05
CA SER A 73 -29.66 -11.26 14.80
C SER A 73 -28.29 -11.12 15.44
N ARG A 74 -27.74 -9.88 15.45
CA ARG A 74 -26.43 -9.55 16.06
C ARG A 74 -26.32 -9.95 17.55
N GLU A 75 -27.42 -10.07 18.24
CA GLU A 75 -27.46 -10.40 19.69
C GLU A 75 -27.37 -11.90 19.97
N ALA A 76 -27.65 -12.76 18.99
CA ALA A 76 -27.74 -14.21 19.19
C ALA A 76 -26.41 -14.95 18.94
N VAL A 77 -25.44 -14.32 18.28
CA VAL A 77 -24.16 -14.94 17.95
C VAL A 77 -23.05 -14.16 18.63
N SER A 78 -22.22 -14.83 19.43
CA SER A 78 -20.99 -14.25 19.97
C SER A 78 -19.97 -14.12 18.81
N LEU A 79 -20.21 -13.11 17.97
CA LEU A 79 -19.35 -12.82 16.84
C LEU A 79 -18.04 -12.26 17.35
N THR A 80 -16.94 -12.85 16.93
CA THR A 80 -15.62 -12.23 17.09
C THR A 80 -15.66 -10.89 16.37
N THR A 81 -15.36 -9.82 17.06
CA THR A 81 -15.36 -8.46 16.49
C THR A 81 -14.17 -8.20 15.58
N ASP A 82 -13.24 -9.15 15.51
CA ASP A 82 -11.96 -9.00 14.79
C ASP A 82 -11.58 -10.31 14.09
N TYR A 83 -11.59 -10.29 12.75
CA TYR A 83 -11.25 -11.42 11.88
C TYR A 83 -9.80 -11.31 11.34
N LYS A 84 -8.89 -10.73 12.12
CA LYS A 84 -7.48 -10.56 11.72
C LYS A 84 -6.71 -11.86 11.48
N GLY A 85 -7.09 -12.92 12.17
CA GLY A 85 -6.45 -14.24 12.05
C GLY A 85 -6.93 -15.07 10.86
N GLU A 86 -8.01 -14.67 10.19
CA GLU A 86 -8.66 -15.47 9.15
C GLU A 86 -7.97 -15.31 7.80
N GLN A 87 -7.04 -16.22 7.51
CA GLN A 87 -6.16 -16.16 6.35
C GLN A 87 -6.90 -16.02 5.02
N LEU A 88 -8.02 -16.71 4.83
CA LEU A 88 -8.79 -16.70 3.59
C LEU A 88 -9.46 -15.35 3.33
N LEU A 89 -10.09 -14.76 4.35
CA LEU A 89 -10.71 -13.45 4.26
C LEU A 89 -9.66 -12.37 3.99
N GLN A 90 -8.53 -12.45 4.70
CA GLN A 90 -7.40 -11.54 4.53
C GLN A 90 -6.77 -11.66 3.13
N PHE A 91 -6.63 -12.88 2.63
CA PHE A 91 -6.11 -13.11 1.27
C PHE A 91 -7.01 -12.45 0.22
N SER A 92 -8.33 -12.68 0.29
CA SER A 92 -9.28 -12.06 -0.65
C SER A 92 -9.26 -10.54 -0.60
N LEU A 93 -9.19 -9.94 0.61
CA LEU A 93 -9.07 -8.49 0.82
C LEU A 93 -7.77 -7.92 0.23
N CYS A 94 -6.63 -8.50 0.60
CA CYS A 94 -5.31 -7.95 0.27
C CYS A 94 -4.97 -8.10 -1.20
N GLN A 95 -5.33 -9.24 -1.80
CA GLN A 95 -5.04 -9.53 -3.21
C GLN A 95 -6.10 -8.98 -4.17
N ASN A 96 -7.23 -8.50 -3.64
CA ASN A 96 -8.39 -8.12 -4.43
C ASN A 96 -8.78 -9.23 -5.43
N ARG A 97 -8.74 -10.49 -4.96
CA ARG A 97 -9.04 -11.67 -5.77
C ARG A 97 -10.17 -12.47 -5.17
N THR A 98 -11.05 -12.93 -6.04
CA THR A 98 -12.04 -13.93 -5.69
C THR A 98 -11.37 -15.26 -5.37
N VAL A 99 -11.76 -15.87 -4.26
CA VAL A 99 -11.31 -17.21 -3.85
C VAL A 99 -12.49 -18.15 -3.97
N TYR A 100 -12.29 -19.26 -4.66
CA TYR A 100 -13.26 -20.32 -4.78
C TYR A 100 -12.65 -21.63 -4.33
N LEU A 101 -13.36 -22.37 -3.47
CA LEU A 101 -12.98 -23.70 -2.98
C LEU A 101 -14.14 -24.65 -3.23
N SER A 102 -13.90 -25.72 -4.01
CA SER A 102 -14.90 -26.75 -4.35
C SER A 102 -14.94 -27.89 -3.33
N GLU A 103 -13.86 -28.07 -2.55
CA GLU A 103 -13.72 -29.11 -1.53
C GLU A 103 -13.02 -28.53 -0.30
N LEU A 104 -13.80 -28.06 0.67
CA LEU A 104 -13.23 -27.47 1.88
C LEU A 104 -12.44 -28.46 2.75
N GLY A 105 -12.83 -29.72 2.76
CA GLY A 105 -12.17 -30.76 3.57
C GLY A 105 -10.73 -31.07 3.21
N SER A 106 -10.28 -30.68 1.99
CA SER A 106 -8.91 -30.81 1.50
C SER A 106 -8.14 -29.48 1.50
N SER A 107 -8.76 -28.38 1.93
CA SER A 107 -8.14 -27.07 1.87
C SER A 107 -7.13 -26.83 2.99
N LEU A 108 -6.04 -26.12 2.66
CA LEU A 108 -4.99 -25.70 3.62
C LEU A 108 -5.44 -24.50 4.47
N TYR A 109 -6.63 -23.97 4.24
CA TYR A 109 -7.13 -22.79 4.92
C TYR A 109 -7.94 -23.14 6.17
N GLU A 110 -7.67 -22.47 7.27
CA GLU A 110 -8.53 -22.52 8.44
C GLU A 110 -9.85 -21.81 8.15
N THR A 111 -10.97 -22.44 8.51
CA THR A 111 -12.33 -21.96 8.25
C THR A 111 -13.11 -21.74 9.56
N ALA A 112 -12.42 -21.32 10.63
CA ALA A 112 -12.98 -21.10 11.95
C ALA A 112 -14.10 -20.02 11.97
N PHE A 113 -14.12 -19.14 10.95
CA PHE A 113 -15.17 -18.13 10.77
C PHE A 113 -16.51 -18.69 10.25
N LEU A 114 -16.53 -19.93 9.76
CA LEU A 114 -17.78 -20.58 9.37
C LEU A 114 -18.48 -21.17 10.58
N PRO A 115 -19.83 -21.07 10.65
CA PRO A 115 -20.61 -21.70 11.72
C PRO A 115 -20.34 -23.20 11.79
N ASN A 116 -20.12 -23.72 13.01
CA ASN A 116 -19.91 -25.13 13.23
C ASN A 116 -21.27 -25.84 13.25
N LEU A 117 -21.58 -26.58 12.20
CA LEU A 117 -22.83 -27.31 12.02
C LEU A 117 -22.58 -28.82 11.96
N ALA A 118 -23.63 -29.62 12.13
CA ALA A 118 -23.54 -31.07 12.05
C ALA A 118 -23.11 -31.59 10.66
N THR A 119 -23.40 -30.85 9.60
CA THR A 119 -22.98 -31.14 8.22
C THR A 119 -21.77 -30.28 7.86
N PRO A 120 -20.69 -30.87 7.34
CA PRO A 120 -19.50 -30.11 6.94
C PRO A 120 -19.79 -29.23 5.72
N TRP A 121 -19.15 -28.06 5.67
CA TRP A 121 -19.16 -27.19 4.52
C TRP A 121 -18.33 -27.81 3.39
N GLN A 122 -18.83 -27.79 2.15
CA GLN A 122 -18.15 -28.38 0.99
C GLN A 122 -17.65 -27.34 0.01
N SER A 123 -18.48 -26.34 -0.34
CA SER A 123 -18.10 -25.31 -1.31
C SER A 123 -18.10 -23.93 -0.65
N LEU A 124 -17.16 -23.08 -1.05
CA LEU A 124 -17.03 -21.72 -0.54
C LEU A 124 -16.62 -20.78 -1.67
N LEU A 125 -17.25 -19.60 -1.71
CA LEU A 125 -16.91 -18.48 -2.56
C LEU A 125 -16.68 -17.24 -1.69
N CYS A 126 -15.53 -16.60 -1.86
CA CYS A 126 -15.16 -15.37 -1.19
C CYS A 126 -14.88 -14.30 -2.25
N VAL A 127 -15.66 -13.22 -2.27
CA VAL A 127 -15.60 -12.17 -3.29
C VAL A 127 -15.25 -10.85 -2.63
N PRO A 128 -14.14 -10.20 -3.01
CA PRO A 128 -13.82 -8.87 -2.52
C PRO A 128 -14.81 -7.84 -3.08
N LEU A 129 -15.30 -6.96 -2.25
CA LEU A 129 -16.22 -5.89 -2.62
C LEU A 129 -15.45 -4.60 -2.81
N VAL A 130 -15.46 -4.11 -4.05
CA VAL A 130 -14.75 -2.90 -4.44
C VAL A 130 -15.72 -1.73 -4.65
N ASN A 131 -15.27 -0.55 -4.27
CA ASN A 131 -16.01 0.68 -4.52
C ASN A 131 -15.75 1.19 -5.97
N GLN A 132 -16.41 2.30 -6.32
CA GLN A 132 -16.24 2.97 -7.63
C GLN A 132 -14.79 3.40 -7.94
N GLN A 133 -13.92 3.45 -6.93
CA GLN A 133 -12.51 3.84 -7.06
C GLN A 133 -11.57 2.61 -7.02
N ALA A 134 -12.11 1.40 -7.21
CA ALA A 134 -11.40 0.13 -7.14
C ALA A 134 -10.72 -0.18 -5.78
N ALA A 135 -11.11 0.52 -4.71
CA ALA A 135 -10.65 0.19 -3.35
C ALA A 135 -11.55 -0.88 -2.73
N VAL A 136 -10.94 -1.90 -2.10
CA VAL A 136 -11.68 -2.96 -1.41
C VAL A 136 -12.21 -2.43 -0.08
N GLU A 137 -13.52 -2.56 0.16
CA GLU A 137 -14.20 -2.08 1.36
C GLU A 137 -14.82 -3.21 2.18
N GLY A 138 -14.82 -4.41 1.65
CA GLY A 138 -15.37 -5.56 2.34
C GLY A 138 -15.17 -6.86 1.58
N VAL A 139 -15.72 -7.91 2.12
CA VAL A 139 -15.72 -9.24 1.54
C VAL A 139 -17.12 -9.84 1.68
N LEU A 140 -17.57 -10.42 0.59
CA LEU A 140 -18.75 -11.25 0.54
C LEU A 140 -18.36 -12.71 0.60
N LEU A 141 -19.05 -13.49 1.41
CA LEU A 141 -18.84 -14.94 1.52
C LEU A 141 -20.14 -15.67 1.28
N CYS A 142 -20.06 -16.72 0.44
CA CYS A 142 -21.14 -17.69 0.21
C CYS A 142 -20.58 -19.08 0.46
N ALA A 143 -21.28 -19.93 1.24
CA ALA A 143 -20.87 -21.30 1.49
C ALA A 143 -22.07 -22.26 1.38
N SER A 144 -21.77 -23.49 0.93
CA SER A 144 -22.76 -24.56 0.75
C SER A 144 -22.26 -25.89 1.32
N HIS A 145 -23.19 -26.66 1.85
CA HIS A 145 -23.00 -28.07 2.25
C HIS A 145 -22.99 -29.04 1.07
N ARG A 146 -23.24 -28.53 -0.14
CA ARG A 146 -23.25 -29.30 -1.37
C ARG A 146 -22.06 -28.92 -2.26
N PRO A 147 -21.56 -29.82 -3.10
CA PRO A 147 -20.57 -29.45 -4.12
C PRO A 147 -21.26 -28.63 -5.22
N VAL A 148 -21.26 -27.31 -5.06
CA VAL A 148 -21.85 -26.36 -6.02
C VAL A 148 -20.73 -25.59 -6.70
N GLU A 149 -20.82 -25.42 -8.03
CA GLU A 149 -19.88 -24.62 -8.79
C GLU A 149 -20.23 -23.12 -8.62
N LEU A 150 -19.62 -22.48 -7.62
CA LEU A 150 -19.91 -21.08 -7.24
C LEU A 150 -19.14 -20.04 -8.08
N GLN A 151 -18.13 -20.46 -8.85
CA GLN A 151 -17.26 -19.55 -9.58
C GLN A 151 -18.02 -18.66 -10.58
N GLY A 152 -19.05 -19.20 -11.24
CA GLY A 152 -19.87 -18.46 -12.21
C GLY A 152 -20.64 -17.28 -11.63
N PHE A 153 -20.91 -17.27 -10.31
CA PHE A 153 -21.64 -16.21 -9.63
C PHE A 153 -20.74 -15.04 -9.20
N ALA A 154 -19.43 -15.23 -9.13
CA ALA A 154 -18.48 -14.31 -8.50
C ALA A 154 -18.58 -12.86 -9.01
N GLU A 155 -18.63 -12.69 -10.33
CA GLU A 155 -18.65 -11.37 -10.96
C GLU A 155 -19.97 -10.64 -10.70
N SER A 156 -21.12 -11.30 -10.89
CA SER A 156 -22.44 -10.71 -10.68
C SER A 156 -22.71 -10.37 -9.22
N LEU A 157 -22.30 -11.24 -8.29
CA LEU A 157 -22.42 -10.98 -6.85
C LEU A 157 -21.48 -9.86 -6.40
N GLY A 158 -20.27 -9.78 -6.96
CA GLY A 158 -19.34 -8.68 -6.71
C GLY A 158 -19.89 -7.33 -7.17
N GLN A 159 -20.51 -7.28 -8.34
CA GLN A 159 -21.17 -6.06 -8.86
C GLN A 159 -22.39 -5.65 -8.01
N LEU A 160 -23.22 -6.60 -7.61
CA LEU A 160 -24.33 -6.35 -6.70
C LEU A 160 -23.84 -5.83 -5.34
N GLY A 161 -22.76 -6.39 -4.81
CA GLY A 161 -22.12 -5.91 -3.59
C GLY A 161 -21.57 -4.48 -3.71
N GLY A 162 -20.91 -4.14 -4.83
CA GLY A 162 -20.47 -2.78 -5.12
C GLY A 162 -21.63 -1.78 -5.17
N PHE A 163 -22.78 -2.18 -5.75
CA PHE A 163 -24.00 -1.37 -5.74
C PHE A 163 -24.50 -1.12 -4.31
N VAL A 164 -24.57 -2.17 -3.47
CA VAL A 164 -25.01 -2.05 -2.07
C VAL A 164 -24.10 -1.13 -1.26
N LEU A 165 -22.78 -1.21 -1.45
CA LEU A 165 -21.83 -0.26 -0.84
C LEU A 165 -22.13 1.19 -1.24
N GLY A 166 -22.46 1.42 -2.51
CA GLY A 166 -22.88 2.73 -3.01
C GLY A 166 -24.15 3.24 -2.33
N GLN A 167 -25.18 2.39 -2.21
CA GLN A 167 -26.45 2.73 -1.53
C GLN A 167 -26.25 2.97 -0.03
N LEU A 168 -25.44 2.16 0.64
CA LEU A 168 -25.13 2.32 2.06
C LEU A 168 -24.49 3.69 2.34
N ARG A 169 -23.58 4.13 1.48
CA ARG A 169 -22.95 5.46 1.57
C ARG A 169 -23.96 6.60 1.39
N LEU A 170 -24.87 6.45 0.44
CA LEU A 170 -25.93 7.44 0.22
C LEU A 170 -26.81 7.56 1.47
N LEU A 171 -27.28 6.45 2.04
CA LEU A 171 -28.11 6.43 3.25
C LEU A 171 -27.39 7.05 4.45
N GLN A 172 -26.10 6.78 4.64
CA GLN A 172 -25.27 7.37 5.68
C GLN A 172 -25.05 8.87 5.48
N GLY A 173 -24.95 9.33 4.23
CA GLY A 173 -24.85 10.74 3.87
C GLY A 173 -26.10 11.54 4.22
N PHE A 174 -27.30 10.97 4.03
CA PHE A 174 -28.58 11.63 4.33
C PHE A 174 -28.88 11.74 5.85
N ARG A 175 -28.30 10.92 6.70
CA ARG A 175 -28.51 10.94 8.16
C ARG A 175 -27.72 12.01 8.93
N ARG A 176 -26.89 12.83 8.26
CA ARG A 176 -26.22 13.97 8.87
C ARG A 176 -26.97 15.27 8.52
N PRO A 177 -27.87 15.80 9.39
CA PRO A 177 -28.50 17.09 9.16
C PRO A 177 -27.48 18.21 9.39
N ASN A 178 -27.32 19.07 8.39
CA ASN A 178 -26.66 20.38 8.46
C ASN A 178 -25.15 20.43 8.81
N GLY A 179 -24.33 19.95 7.91
CA GLY A 179 -22.96 20.41 7.75
C GLY A 179 -22.69 20.73 6.28
N PRO A 180 -21.81 21.70 5.93
CA PRO A 180 -21.49 21.98 4.54
C PRO A 180 -21.14 20.68 3.84
N ALA A 181 -21.58 20.53 2.59
CA ALA A 181 -21.39 19.35 1.77
C ALA A 181 -19.89 18.93 1.78
N TYR A 182 -19.53 18.20 2.80
CA TYR A 182 -18.28 17.50 2.86
C TYR A 182 -18.42 16.34 1.88
N ARG A 183 -17.92 16.53 0.65
CA ARG A 183 -17.34 15.42 -0.09
C ARG A 183 -16.41 14.78 0.92
N ALA A 184 -16.81 13.63 1.51
CA ALA A 184 -15.88 12.82 2.26
C ALA A 184 -14.70 12.61 1.29
N PRO A 185 -13.55 13.17 1.53
CA PRO A 185 -12.39 12.72 0.80
C PRO A 185 -12.34 11.24 1.11
N VAL A 186 -12.18 10.42 0.07
CA VAL A 186 -11.55 9.12 0.26
C VAL A 186 -10.41 9.41 1.20
N SER A 187 -10.55 8.97 2.45
CA SER A 187 -9.48 9.11 3.42
C SER A 187 -8.42 8.08 3.03
N THR A 188 -7.75 8.34 1.92
CA THR A 188 -6.37 7.87 1.81
C THR A 188 -5.73 8.34 3.10
N PRO A 189 -5.19 7.41 3.93
CA PRO A 189 -4.60 7.80 5.20
C PRO A 189 -3.67 8.96 4.92
N ASN A 190 -3.92 10.08 5.59
CA ASN A 190 -3.10 11.27 5.38
C ASN A 190 -1.67 10.84 5.77
N PRO A 191 -0.66 11.00 4.93
CA PRO A 191 0.72 10.64 5.27
C PRO A 191 1.14 11.12 6.65
N SER A 192 0.61 12.25 7.11
CA SER A 192 0.82 12.80 8.45
C SER A 192 0.38 11.86 9.60
N VAL A 193 -0.57 10.95 9.37
CA VAL A 193 -0.98 9.94 10.37
C VAL A 193 0.15 8.96 10.68
N PHE A 194 1.04 8.74 9.71
CA PHE A 194 2.22 7.87 9.85
C PHE A 194 3.51 8.65 10.11
N GLY A 195 3.43 9.97 10.37
CA GLY A 195 4.63 10.82 10.46
C GLY A 195 5.36 10.98 9.11
N LEU A 196 4.74 10.56 8.00
CA LEU A 196 5.26 10.72 6.66
C LEU A 196 4.81 12.06 6.07
N ILE A 197 5.70 12.69 5.32
CA ILE A 197 5.42 13.97 4.65
C ILE A 197 5.22 13.70 3.16
N GLY A 198 4.12 14.23 2.61
CA GLY A 198 3.81 14.16 1.20
C GLY A 198 2.30 14.06 0.96
N LYS A 199 1.81 14.73 -0.10
CA LYS A 199 0.40 14.74 -0.51
C LYS A 199 0.23 14.24 -1.94
N SER A 200 1.33 13.90 -2.60
CA SER A 200 1.31 13.40 -3.98
C SER A 200 0.50 12.11 -4.11
N LEU A 201 -0.04 11.87 -5.29
CA LEU A 201 -0.81 10.65 -5.58
C LEU A 201 0.04 9.40 -5.35
N ALA A 202 1.34 9.45 -5.68
CA ALA A 202 2.28 8.36 -5.47
C ALA A 202 2.41 8.04 -3.96
N MET A 203 2.62 9.04 -3.09
CA MET A 203 2.70 8.83 -1.65
C MET A 203 1.37 8.36 -1.04
N ARG A 204 0.23 8.86 -1.52
CA ARG A 204 -1.08 8.37 -1.08
C ARG A 204 -1.28 6.87 -1.37
N ARG A 205 -0.84 6.41 -2.55
CA ARG A 205 -0.86 4.97 -2.90
C ARG A 205 0.04 4.17 -1.95
N THR A 206 1.25 4.63 -1.69
CA THR A 206 2.17 4.01 -0.72
C THR A 206 1.55 3.96 0.68
N CYS A 207 0.95 5.06 1.17
CA CYS A 207 0.27 5.09 2.47
C CYS A 207 -0.94 4.14 2.54
N SER A 208 -1.67 3.98 1.44
CA SER A 208 -2.76 2.99 1.35
C SER A 208 -2.25 1.55 1.45
N LEU A 209 -1.06 1.24 0.92
CA LEU A 209 -0.44 -0.08 1.10
C LEU A 209 0.07 -0.26 2.53
N ILE A 210 0.67 0.77 3.13
CA ILE A 210 1.11 0.76 4.52
C ILE A 210 -0.07 0.44 5.44
N SER A 211 -1.22 1.12 5.29
CA SER A 211 -2.39 0.89 6.14
C SER A 211 -2.90 -0.56 6.08
N LYS A 212 -2.82 -1.20 4.92
CA LYS A 212 -3.23 -2.60 4.74
C LYS A 212 -2.32 -3.60 5.48
N VAL A 213 -1.03 -3.26 5.63
CA VAL A 213 -0.03 -4.17 6.20
C VAL A 213 0.22 -3.93 7.69
N LEU A 214 -0.29 -2.84 8.29
CA LEU A 214 -0.03 -2.49 9.69
C LEU A 214 -0.30 -3.63 10.66
N HIS A 215 -1.44 -4.29 10.51
CA HIS A 215 -1.90 -5.36 11.40
C HIS A 215 -1.63 -6.76 10.85
N SER A 216 -0.99 -6.88 9.69
CA SER A 216 -0.64 -8.16 9.09
C SER A 216 0.64 -8.72 9.72
N PRO A 217 0.74 -10.04 9.94
CA PRO A 217 1.97 -10.70 10.38
C PRO A 217 2.97 -10.90 9.23
N TYR A 218 2.57 -10.64 7.99
CA TYR A 218 3.40 -10.91 6.81
C TYR A 218 4.68 -10.09 6.78
N THR A 219 5.71 -10.66 6.16
CA THR A 219 6.94 -9.96 5.84
C THR A 219 6.66 -8.86 4.82
N VAL A 220 7.19 -7.66 5.08
CA VAL A 220 7.07 -6.50 4.19
C VAL A 220 8.40 -6.28 3.50
N LEU A 221 8.37 -6.18 2.16
CA LEU A 221 9.53 -5.83 1.37
C LEU A 221 9.40 -4.39 0.85
N LEU A 222 10.26 -3.49 1.36
CA LEU A 222 10.31 -2.09 0.93
C LEU A 222 11.32 -1.95 -0.21
N CYS A 223 10.84 -1.66 -1.42
CA CYS A 223 11.66 -1.42 -2.58
C CYS A 223 11.72 0.08 -2.91
N GLY A 224 12.85 0.56 -3.43
CA GLY A 224 12.99 1.94 -3.89
C GLY A 224 14.40 2.45 -3.80
N GLU A 225 14.69 3.53 -4.52
CA GLU A 225 16.01 4.12 -4.59
C GLU A 225 16.58 4.50 -3.20
N THR A 226 17.90 4.62 -3.14
CA THR A 226 18.56 5.09 -1.92
C THR A 226 18.07 6.49 -1.54
N GLY A 227 17.79 6.71 -0.25
CA GLY A 227 17.34 8.01 0.26
C GLY A 227 15.86 8.32 0.07
N THR A 228 15.02 7.39 -0.40
CA THR A 228 13.57 7.58 -0.57
C THR A 228 12.78 7.57 0.76
N GLY A 229 13.40 7.10 1.86
CA GLY A 229 12.80 7.05 3.19
C GLY A 229 12.31 5.67 3.61
N LYS A 230 12.89 4.58 3.10
CA LYS A 230 12.52 3.19 3.45
C LYS A 230 12.50 2.94 4.95
N GLU A 231 13.51 3.40 5.70
CA GLU A 231 13.56 3.25 7.16
C GLU A 231 12.42 4.00 7.87
N VAL A 232 12.08 5.21 7.41
CA VAL A 232 10.96 6.00 7.97
C VAL A 232 9.64 5.26 7.78
N VAL A 233 9.44 4.66 6.60
CA VAL A 233 8.25 3.84 6.32
C VAL A 233 8.24 2.56 7.17
N ALA A 234 9.37 1.89 7.34
CA ALA A 234 9.47 0.72 8.22
C ALA A 234 9.10 1.07 9.68
N ARG A 235 9.59 2.20 10.17
CA ARG A 235 9.23 2.71 11.50
C ARG A 235 7.75 3.06 11.60
N ALA A 236 7.18 3.70 10.58
CA ALA A 236 5.75 4.00 10.53
C ALA A 236 4.88 2.72 10.55
N ILE A 237 5.32 1.64 9.89
CA ILE A 237 4.66 0.33 9.93
C ILE A 237 4.73 -0.28 11.33
N HIS A 238 5.86 -0.15 12.03
CA HIS A 238 6.01 -0.63 13.40
C HIS A 238 5.13 0.17 14.37
N ASP A 239 5.25 1.51 14.34
CA ASP A 239 4.57 2.42 15.27
C ASP A 239 3.04 2.40 15.11
N GLY A 240 2.56 2.19 13.88
CA GLY A 240 1.14 2.00 13.58
C GLY A 240 0.63 0.57 13.82
N GLY A 241 1.50 -0.40 14.08
CA GLY A 241 1.19 -1.82 14.21
C GLY A 241 0.91 -2.28 15.65
N PRO A 242 0.51 -3.55 15.82
CA PRO A 242 0.21 -4.14 17.14
C PRO A 242 1.45 -4.26 18.03
N ARG A 243 2.66 -4.23 17.45
CA ARG A 243 3.94 -4.35 18.16
C ARG A 243 4.59 -3.00 18.49
N ARG A 244 3.85 -1.87 18.38
CA ARG A 244 4.37 -0.49 18.59
C ARG A 244 5.07 -0.25 19.94
N SER A 245 4.68 -1.00 20.98
CA SER A 245 5.28 -0.91 22.32
C SER A 245 6.46 -1.87 22.53
N LYS A 246 6.83 -2.65 21.52
CA LYS A 246 7.92 -3.63 21.54
C LYS A 246 9.16 -3.09 20.85
N ALA A 247 10.25 -3.86 20.88
CA ALA A 247 11.50 -3.46 20.26
C ALA A 247 11.36 -3.26 18.74
N PHE A 248 11.92 -2.17 18.22
CA PHE A 248 12.17 -1.96 16.80
C PHE A 248 13.67 -1.88 16.56
N ILE A 249 14.21 -2.92 15.94
CA ILE A 249 15.64 -3.05 15.70
C ILE A 249 15.91 -2.87 14.21
N VAL A 250 16.96 -2.13 13.89
CA VAL A 250 17.41 -1.86 12.52
C VAL A 250 18.77 -2.45 12.31
N GLN A 251 18.92 -3.28 11.29
CA GLN A 251 20.21 -3.83 10.86
C GLN A 251 20.43 -3.55 9.38
N ASN A 252 21.51 -2.88 9.06
CA ASN A 252 21.96 -2.73 7.67
C ASN A 252 22.86 -3.92 7.31
N CYS A 253 22.44 -4.70 6.30
CA CYS A 253 23.14 -5.91 5.86
C CYS A 253 24.46 -5.62 5.11
N ALA A 254 24.62 -4.41 4.58
CA ALA A 254 25.85 -3.99 3.88
C ALA A 254 26.91 -3.40 4.82
N ALA A 255 26.56 -3.12 6.09
CA ALA A 255 27.44 -2.38 7.00
C ALA A 255 28.57 -3.22 7.58
N PHE A 256 28.47 -4.55 7.54
CA PHE A 256 29.43 -5.45 8.21
C PHE A 256 29.94 -6.53 7.26
N PRO A 257 31.20 -6.99 7.46
CA PRO A 257 31.67 -8.24 6.85
C PRO A 257 30.79 -9.42 7.28
N GLU A 258 30.75 -10.45 6.43
CA GLU A 258 29.86 -11.62 6.58
C GLU A 258 29.89 -12.23 8.00
N ASN A 259 31.08 -12.53 8.53
CA ASN A 259 31.23 -13.17 9.85
C ASN A 259 30.71 -12.30 11.00
N LEU A 260 30.88 -10.97 10.90
CA LEU A 260 30.35 -10.05 11.90
C LEU A 260 28.84 -9.92 11.79
N LEU A 261 28.30 -9.81 10.57
CA LEU A 261 26.87 -9.75 10.34
C LEU A 261 26.18 -11.01 10.89
N GLU A 262 26.79 -12.19 10.68
CA GLU A 262 26.29 -13.44 11.20
C GLU A 262 26.21 -13.45 12.72
N SER A 263 27.30 -13.08 13.37
CA SER A 263 27.38 -13.05 14.85
C SER A 263 26.43 -12.01 15.46
N GLU A 264 26.23 -10.86 14.81
CA GLU A 264 25.26 -9.84 15.25
C GLU A 264 23.81 -10.32 15.08
N LEU A 265 23.46 -10.93 13.94
CA LEU A 265 22.09 -11.39 13.69
C LEU A 265 21.68 -12.56 14.58
N PHE A 266 22.51 -13.61 14.64
CA PHE A 266 22.14 -14.89 15.25
C PHE A 266 22.74 -15.11 16.66
N GLY A 267 23.69 -14.24 17.08
CA GLY A 267 24.39 -14.43 18.34
C GLY A 267 25.40 -15.60 18.32
N TYR A 268 26.11 -15.77 19.40
CA TYR A 268 27.12 -16.82 19.52
C TYR A 268 27.28 -17.32 20.95
N ARG A 269 27.72 -18.56 21.07
CA ARG A 269 28.15 -19.17 22.34
C ARG A 269 29.64 -18.99 22.54
N LYS A 270 30.05 -19.01 23.79
CA LYS A 270 31.46 -19.00 24.19
C LYS A 270 32.23 -20.09 23.44
N GLY A 271 33.37 -19.72 22.83
CA GLY A 271 34.22 -20.63 22.08
C GLY A 271 33.78 -20.83 20.60
N ALA A 272 32.77 -20.14 20.09
CA ALA A 272 32.34 -20.27 18.71
C ALA A 272 33.40 -19.83 17.68
N PHE A 273 34.25 -18.88 18.06
CA PHE A 273 35.40 -18.40 17.27
C PHE A 273 36.46 -17.78 18.19
N THR A 274 37.63 -17.48 17.66
CA THR A 274 38.71 -16.82 18.41
C THR A 274 38.28 -15.43 18.87
N GLY A 275 38.19 -15.23 20.21
CA GLY A 275 37.68 -14.01 20.85
C GLY A 275 36.24 -14.10 21.35
N ALA A 276 35.57 -15.25 21.20
CA ALA A 276 34.25 -15.49 21.78
C ALA A 276 34.38 -15.91 23.28
N ASP A 277 34.70 -14.96 24.14
CA ASP A 277 34.96 -15.21 25.57
C ASP A 277 33.70 -15.45 26.40
N ARG A 278 32.54 -15.04 25.91
CA ARG A 278 31.22 -15.15 26.57
C ARG A 278 30.11 -15.41 25.54
N ASP A 279 28.96 -15.86 26.01
CA ASP A 279 27.75 -15.96 25.21
C ASP A 279 27.24 -14.56 24.88
N ARG A 280 26.74 -14.38 23.65
CA ARG A 280 26.10 -13.14 23.22
C ARG A 280 24.83 -13.44 22.45
N ALA A 281 23.70 -12.87 22.88
CA ALA A 281 22.43 -12.92 22.17
C ALA A 281 22.49 -12.10 20.88
N GLY A 282 21.82 -12.58 19.83
CA GLY A 282 21.75 -11.91 18.55
C GLY A 282 20.63 -10.85 18.45
N LEU A 283 20.58 -10.13 17.33
CA LEU A 283 19.55 -9.14 17.05
C LEU A 283 18.17 -9.79 16.91
N PHE A 284 18.07 -11.02 16.45
CA PHE A 284 16.82 -11.77 16.44
C PHE A 284 16.29 -12.00 17.85
N ASP A 285 17.15 -12.34 18.80
CA ASP A 285 16.77 -12.48 20.22
C ASP A 285 16.31 -11.13 20.80
N ALA A 286 17.07 -10.08 20.53
CA ALA A 286 16.76 -8.73 20.98
C ALA A 286 15.44 -8.17 20.37
N ALA A 287 15.07 -8.64 19.17
CA ALA A 287 13.84 -8.27 18.50
C ALA A 287 12.64 -9.17 18.87
N ASN A 288 12.82 -10.17 19.74
CA ASN A 288 11.77 -11.13 20.06
C ASN A 288 10.52 -10.45 20.64
N GLY A 289 9.36 -10.77 20.09
CA GLY A 289 8.07 -10.10 20.32
C GLY A 289 7.93 -8.76 19.62
N GLY A 290 8.97 -8.25 18.94
CA GLY A 290 9.04 -6.95 18.27
C GLY A 290 9.14 -7.03 16.75
N THR A 291 9.90 -6.08 16.17
CA THR A 291 10.09 -5.94 14.73
C THR A 291 11.58 -5.76 14.41
N LEU A 292 12.08 -6.47 13.41
CA LEU A 292 13.44 -6.32 12.88
C LEU A 292 13.37 -5.79 11.45
N LEU A 293 14.00 -4.65 11.19
CA LEU A 293 14.25 -4.11 9.86
C LEU A 293 15.61 -4.59 9.37
N LEU A 294 15.61 -5.33 8.26
CA LEU A 294 16.80 -5.72 7.51
C LEU A 294 16.95 -4.77 6.32
N ASP A 295 17.76 -3.73 6.50
CA ASP A 295 18.03 -2.76 5.42
C ASP A 295 19.13 -3.29 4.51
N GLU A 296 19.04 -2.95 3.23
CA GLU A 296 19.90 -3.39 2.13
C GLU A 296 20.03 -4.94 2.07
N ILE A 297 18.88 -5.61 2.14
CA ILE A 297 18.82 -7.09 2.13
C ILE A 297 19.43 -7.71 0.88
N GLY A 298 19.46 -6.98 -0.25
CA GLY A 298 20.09 -7.42 -1.50
C GLY A 298 21.62 -7.55 -1.42
N ASP A 299 22.24 -7.05 -0.36
CA ASP A 299 23.68 -7.17 -0.09
C ASP A 299 24.03 -8.30 0.90
N MET A 300 23.01 -9.04 1.37
CA MET A 300 23.23 -10.16 2.29
C MET A 300 23.98 -11.32 1.61
N PRO A 301 25.06 -11.85 2.17
CA PRO A 301 25.76 -13.02 1.63
C PRO A 301 24.88 -14.27 1.52
N LEU A 302 25.10 -15.11 0.51
CA LEU A 302 24.29 -16.30 0.22
C LEU A 302 24.23 -17.29 1.40
N SER A 303 25.31 -17.45 2.15
CA SER A 303 25.36 -18.28 3.36
C SER A 303 24.35 -17.81 4.43
N LEU A 304 24.23 -16.51 4.63
CA LEU A 304 23.30 -15.92 5.60
C LEU A 304 21.85 -15.92 5.08
N GLN A 305 21.65 -15.85 3.77
CA GLN A 305 20.33 -15.98 3.18
C GLN A 305 19.67 -17.32 3.51
N ALA A 306 20.46 -18.43 3.53
CA ALA A 306 19.96 -19.74 3.91
C ALA A 306 19.53 -19.81 5.40
N LYS A 307 20.25 -19.12 6.28
CA LYS A 307 19.90 -19.04 7.71
C LYS A 307 18.67 -18.16 7.93
N LEU A 308 18.60 -17.03 7.25
CA LEU A 308 17.42 -16.16 7.30
C LEU A 308 16.16 -16.87 6.82
N LEU A 309 16.26 -17.69 5.77
CA LEU A 309 15.13 -18.46 5.27
C LEU A 309 14.56 -19.39 6.36
N ARG A 310 15.41 -20.09 7.13
CA ARG A 310 14.94 -20.91 8.26
C ARG A 310 14.21 -20.10 9.31
N VAL A 311 14.73 -18.93 9.66
CA VAL A 311 14.05 -18.01 10.59
C VAL A 311 12.66 -17.62 10.08
N LEU A 312 12.53 -17.29 8.78
CA LEU A 312 11.26 -16.90 8.18
C LEU A 312 10.26 -18.06 8.03
N GLN A 313 10.72 -19.30 7.94
CA GLN A 313 9.88 -20.49 7.73
C GLN A 313 9.51 -21.16 9.06
N GLU A 314 10.47 -21.36 9.93
CA GLU A 314 10.36 -22.18 11.13
C GLU A 314 10.23 -21.32 12.41
N GLY A 315 10.56 -20.02 12.33
CA GLY A 315 10.58 -19.16 13.51
C GLY A 315 11.70 -19.53 14.49
N GLU A 316 12.74 -20.25 14.03
CA GLU A 316 13.83 -20.75 14.87
C GLU A 316 15.16 -20.09 14.52
N ILE A 317 15.95 -19.83 15.54
CA ILE A 317 17.34 -19.42 15.39
C ILE A 317 18.30 -20.41 16.06
N ARG A 318 19.49 -20.47 15.47
CA ARG A 318 20.60 -21.27 15.98
C ARG A 318 21.82 -20.37 16.16
N PRO A 319 22.26 -20.10 17.42
CA PRO A 319 23.47 -19.31 17.68
C PRO A 319 24.73 -19.98 17.13
N LEU A 320 25.72 -19.19 16.74
CA LEU A 320 27.01 -19.73 16.31
C LEU A 320 27.66 -20.55 17.43
N GLY A 321 28.25 -21.70 17.07
CA GLY A 321 28.87 -22.61 18.01
C GLY A 321 27.89 -23.42 18.87
N SER A 322 26.59 -23.35 18.63
CA SER A 322 25.56 -24.17 19.27
C SER A 322 24.91 -25.13 18.30
N ASN A 323 24.49 -26.29 18.82
CA ASN A 323 23.59 -27.20 18.11
C ASN A 323 22.12 -26.99 18.49
N ASP A 324 21.85 -26.26 19.56
CA ASP A 324 20.50 -26.00 20.04
C ASP A 324 19.85 -24.89 19.25
N THR A 325 18.60 -25.10 18.88
CA THR A 325 17.73 -24.09 18.29
C THR A 325 16.70 -23.60 19.32
N HIS A 326 16.23 -22.38 19.18
CA HIS A 326 15.12 -21.87 19.98
C HIS A 326 14.18 -21.01 19.14
N LEU A 327 12.91 -20.99 19.54
CA LEU A 327 11.84 -20.27 18.87
C LEU A 327 11.91 -18.77 19.15
N ILE A 328 11.62 -17.99 18.13
CA ILE A 328 11.46 -16.53 18.21
C ILE A 328 10.19 -16.09 17.50
N ASP A 329 9.60 -15.02 17.98
CA ASP A 329 8.46 -14.35 17.34
C ASP A 329 8.86 -12.93 16.93
N VAL A 330 9.38 -12.77 15.72
CA VAL A 330 9.86 -11.48 15.21
C VAL A 330 9.15 -11.12 13.90
N ARG A 331 8.58 -9.92 13.83
CA ARG A 331 8.07 -9.37 12.57
C ARG A 331 9.23 -8.85 11.73
N ILE A 332 9.37 -9.35 10.51
CA ILE A 332 10.44 -8.93 9.61
C ILE A 332 9.94 -7.87 8.62
N ILE A 333 10.70 -6.79 8.49
CA ILE A 333 10.60 -5.82 7.39
C ILE A 333 11.95 -5.84 6.67
N ALA A 334 11.96 -6.09 5.38
CA ALA A 334 13.16 -6.04 4.55
C ALA A 334 13.13 -4.80 3.67
N ALA A 335 14.28 -4.17 3.44
CA ALA A 335 14.40 -3.02 2.57
C ALA A 335 15.58 -3.18 1.60
N THR A 336 15.42 -2.71 0.37
CA THR A 336 16.47 -2.75 -0.64
C THR A 336 16.28 -1.68 -1.71
N HIS A 337 17.38 -1.25 -2.29
CA HIS A 337 17.38 -0.43 -3.51
C HIS A 337 17.66 -1.26 -4.78
N ARG A 338 18.05 -2.54 -4.62
CA ARG A 338 18.39 -3.44 -5.72
C ARG A 338 17.16 -4.19 -6.21
N ASP A 339 17.18 -4.56 -7.48
CA ASP A 339 16.23 -5.52 -8.04
C ASP A 339 16.60 -6.94 -7.60
N LEU A 340 15.84 -7.48 -6.63
CA LEU A 340 16.06 -8.83 -6.13
C LEU A 340 15.78 -9.90 -7.18
N SER A 341 14.86 -9.68 -8.13
CA SER A 341 14.59 -10.64 -9.21
C SER A 341 15.76 -10.76 -10.18
N ALA A 342 16.42 -9.64 -10.47
CA ALA A 342 17.67 -9.65 -11.23
C ALA A 342 18.79 -10.39 -10.47
N LEU A 343 18.93 -10.16 -9.15
CA LEU A 343 19.91 -10.87 -8.33
C LEU A 343 19.64 -12.38 -8.24
N VAL A 344 18.38 -12.80 -8.26
CA VAL A 344 18.00 -14.23 -8.34
C VAL A 344 18.48 -14.82 -9.65
N SER A 345 18.22 -14.16 -10.78
CA SER A 345 18.67 -14.64 -12.10
C SER A 345 20.19 -14.67 -12.24
N GLU A 346 20.92 -13.80 -11.53
CA GLU A 346 22.37 -13.80 -11.44
C GLU A 346 22.96 -14.82 -10.45
N GLY A 347 22.13 -15.56 -9.72
CA GLY A 347 22.56 -16.50 -8.69
C GLY A 347 23.15 -15.85 -7.43
N LYS A 348 22.96 -14.53 -7.24
CA LYS A 348 23.44 -13.76 -6.07
C LYS A 348 22.41 -13.69 -4.95
N PHE A 349 21.17 -14.05 -5.23
CA PHE A 349 20.09 -14.12 -4.25
C PHE A 349 19.29 -15.41 -4.45
N ARG A 350 18.88 -16.04 -3.35
CA ARG A 350 18.12 -17.29 -3.41
C ARG A 350 16.66 -17.01 -3.78
N GLU A 351 16.13 -17.79 -4.69
CA GLU A 351 14.75 -17.69 -5.16
C GLU A 351 13.73 -17.98 -4.04
N ASP A 352 13.99 -19.00 -3.21
CA ASP A 352 13.13 -19.40 -2.09
C ASP A 352 13.02 -18.27 -1.03
N LEU A 353 14.13 -17.60 -0.73
CA LEU A 353 14.14 -16.45 0.18
C LEU A 353 13.40 -15.25 -0.44
N TYR A 354 13.59 -15.00 -1.74
CA TYR A 354 12.89 -13.92 -2.43
C TYR A 354 11.36 -14.03 -2.27
N TYR A 355 10.78 -15.19 -2.56
CA TYR A 355 9.32 -15.39 -2.40
C TYR A 355 8.86 -15.26 -0.95
N ARG A 356 9.69 -15.62 0.01
CA ARG A 356 9.35 -15.48 1.43
C ARG A 356 9.41 -14.03 1.91
N LEU A 357 10.34 -13.22 1.39
CA LEU A 357 10.45 -11.78 1.68
C LEU A 357 9.41 -10.95 0.94
N ALA A 358 9.12 -11.30 -0.31
CA ALA A 358 8.20 -10.57 -1.19
C ALA A 358 6.72 -10.88 -0.95
N GLN A 359 6.33 -11.29 0.27
CA GLN A 359 4.92 -11.54 0.60
C GLN A 359 4.08 -10.26 0.46
N PHE A 360 4.59 -9.11 0.87
CA PHE A 360 3.95 -7.83 0.70
C PHE A 360 4.96 -6.76 0.23
N PRO A 361 5.16 -6.63 -1.09
CA PRO A 361 6.06 -5.62 -1.62
C PRO A 361 5.40 -4.24 -1.61
N ILE A 362 6.16 -3.23 -1.15
CA ILE A 362 5.79 -1.81 -1.19
C ILE A 362 6.89 -1.06 -1.92
N GLU A 363 6.56 -0.47 -3.06
CA GLU A 363 7.47 0.37 -3.81
C GLU A 363 7.36 1.82 -3.34
N LEU A 364 8.50 2.40 -2.94
CA LEU A 364 8.61 3.80 -2.57
C LEU A 364 8.99 4.62 -3.79
N PRO A 365 8.17 5.61 -4.18
CA PRO A 365 8.47 6.44 -5.33
C PRO A 365 9.70 7.32 -5.08
N ALA A 366 10.50 7.54 -6.11
CA ALA A 366 11.59 8.50 -6.08
C ALA A 366 11.04 9.93 -5.89
N LEU A 367 11.85 10.85 -5.33
CA LEU A 367 11.40 12.22 -5.02
C LEU A 367 10.91 12.97 -6.26
N ARG A 368 11.53 12.75 -7.41
CA ARG A 368 11.12 13.31 -8.71
C ARG A 368 9.75 12.85 -9.21
N GLN A 369 9.21 11.76 -8.65
CA GLN A 369 7.88 11.21 -8.96
C GLN A 369 6.81 11.67 -7.95
N ARG A 370 7.21 12.46 -6.94
CA ARG A 370 6.34 12.96 -5.87
C ARG A 370 6.00 14.43 -6.13
N GLU A 371 5.14 14.69 -7.11
CA GLU A 371 4.75 16.06 -7.47
C GLU A 371 4.21 16.84 -6.27
N GLY A 372 4.80 18.01 -6.00
CA GLY A 372 4.44 18.90 -4.90
C GLY A 372 5.04 18.55 -3.53
N ASP A 373 5.46 17.30 -3.29
CA ASP A 373 6.00 16.89 -1.98
C ASP A 373 7.39 17.48 -1.71
N LEU A 374 8.15 17.79 -2.77
CA LEU A 374 9.50 18.34 -2.65
C LEU A 374 9.54 19.62 -1.82
N LEU A 375 8.64 20.55 -2.10
CA LEU A 375 8.58 21.83 -1.39
C LEU A 375 8.08 21.68 0.05
N ASP A 376 7.10 20.79 0.29
CA ASP A 376 6.61 20.47 1.64
C ASP A 376 7.73 19.85 2.50
N LEU A 377 8.52 18.94 1.92
CA LEU A 377 9.69 18.35 2.57
C LEU A 377 10.80 19.36 2.82
N ALA A 378 11.10 20.24 1.84
CA ALA A 378 12.11 21.28 1.98
C ALA A 378 11.79 22.24 3.13
N ARG A 379 10.54 22.72 3.20
CA ARG A 379 10.06 23.56 4.30
C ARG A 379 10.18 22.88 5.65
N HIS A 380 9.72 21.62 5.73
CA HIS A 380 9.84 20.84 6.97
C HIS A 380 11.30 20.70 7.45
N PHE A 381 12.24 20.42 6.53
CA PHE A 381 13.66 20.30 6.91
C PHE A 381 14.25 21.66 7.31
N ALA A 382 13.85 22.75 6.66
CA ALA A 382 14.27 24.09 7.06
C ALA A 382 13.76 24.45 8.47
N ASP A 383 12.47 24.23 8.75
CA ASP A 383 11.88 24.50 10.06
C ASP A 383 12.58 23.69 11.16
N LYS A 384 12.86 22.41 10.87
CA LYS A 384 13.58 21.52 11.78
C LYS A 384 15.03 22.00 12.03
N ALA A 385 15.71 22.44 10.97
CA ALA A 385 17.06 22.98 11.07
C ALA A 385 17.07 24.29 11.86
N CYS A 386 16.12 25.21 11.62
CA CYS A 386 15.97 26.45 12.38
C CYS A 386 15.72 26.17 13.87
N THR A 387 14.84 25.21 14.18
CA THR A 387 14.57 24.80 15.57
C THR A 387 15.83 24.26 16.25
N PHE A 388 16.59 23.39 15.55
CA PHE A 388 17.85 22.84 16.06
C PHE A 388 18.91 23.92 16.31
N LEU A 389 19.01 24.91 15.42
CA LEU A 389 19.94 26.02 15.49
C LEU A 389 19.44 27.15 16.43
N LYS A 390 18.24 27.02 17.00
CA LYS A 390 17.59 28.04 17.86
C LYS A 390 17.48 29.40 17.18
N ARG A 391 17.16 29.44 15.90
CA ARG A 391 16.92 30.63 15.11
C ARG A 391 15.47 30.72 14.65
N GLU A 392 15.04 31.92 14.24
CA GLU A 392 13.71 32.14 13.67
C GLU A 392 13.53 31.41 12.33
N ALA A 393 12.28 31.16 11.94
CA ALA A 393 11.94 30.53 10.68
C ALA A 393 12.39 31.41 9.51
N VAL A 394 13.05 30.79 8.52
CA VAL A 394 13.59 31.49 7.34
C VAL A 394 12.52 31.63 6.26
N GLN A 395 12.52 32.75 5.56
CA GLN A 395 11.71 32.99 4.36
C GLN A 395 12.37 32.32 3.16
N TRP A 396 11.59 32.05 2.13
CA TRP A 396 12.08 31.39 0.91
C TRP A 396 11.97 32.37 -0.27
N SER A 397 13.07 32.66 -0.95
CA SER A 397 13.01 33.38 -2.22
C SER A 397 12.43 32.53 -3.33
N ASP A 398 11.69 33.14 -4.27
CA ASP A 398 11.17 32.43 -5.44
C ASP A 398 12.28 31.78 -6.29
N ALA A 399 13.44 32.41 -6.35
CA ALA A 399 14.62 31.87 -7.04
C ALA A 399 15.12 30.56 -6.41
N ALA A 400 15.13 30.47 -5.07
CA ALA A 400 15.51 29.28 -4.33
C ALA A 400 14.50 28.13 -4.55
N LEU A 401 13.20 28.41 -4.50
CA LEU A 401 12.14 27.43 -4.75
C LEU A 401 12.19 26.88 -6.19
N ASN A 402 12.41 27.77 -7.17
CA ASN A 402 12.55 27.38 -8.56
C ASN A 402 13.80 26.53 -8.79
N GLN A 403 14.93 26.86 -8.18
CA GLN A 403 16.17 26.09 -8.28
C GLN A 403 15.99 24.66 -7.73
N LEU A 404 15.35 24.52 -6.55
CA LEU A 404 15.04 23.20 -5.98
C LEU A 404 14.10 22.40 -6.89
N SER A 405 13.06 23.02 -7.43
CA SER A 405 12.07 22.37 -8.28
C SER A 405 12.66 21.84 -9.60
N CYS A 406 13.72 22.48 -10.10
CA CYS A 406 14.40 22.07 -11.35
C CYS A 406 15.44 20.96 -11.15
N TYR A 407 15.82 20.65 -9.92
CA TYR A 407 16.85 19.66 -9.62
C TYR A 407 16.24 18.27 -9.40
N PRO A 408 16.76 17.19 -10.03
CA PRO A 408 16.14 15.86 -9.99
C PRO A 408 16.37 15.08 -8.70
N PHE A 409 17.23 15.54 -7.80
CA PHE A 409 17.58 14.89 -6.52
C PHE A 409 17.89 13.38 -6.66
N PRO A 410 19.01 12.99 -7.28
CA PRO A 410 19.36 11.57 -7.42
C PRO A 410 19.53 10.88 -6.07
N GLY A 411 19.92 11.58 -4.99
CA GLY A 411 19.96 11.09 -3.61
C GLY A 411 18.63 11.23 -2.86
N ASN A 412 17.55 11.55 -3.57
CA ASN A 412 16.18 11.64 -3.07
C ASN A 412 16.03 12.54 -1.81
N VAL A 413 15.24 12.11 -0.84
CA VAL A 413 14.95 12.88 0.39
C VAL A 413 16.20 13.06 1.25
N ARG A 414 17.14 12.11 1.22
CA ARG A 414 18.41 12.22 1.97
C ARG A 414 19.25 13.38 1.45
N GLU A 415 19.36 13.52 0.14
CA GLU A 415 20.08 14.62 -0.50
C GLU A 415 19.37 15.97 -0.25
N LEU A 416 18.05 16.02 -0.46
CA LEU A 416 17.25 17.22 -0.19
C LEU A 416 17.45 17.71 1.23
N LYS A 417 17.39 16.81 2.22
CA LYS A 417 17.63 17.15 3.64
C LYS A 417 18.99 17.80 3.84
N CYS A 418 20.06 17.17 3.35
CA CYS A 418 21.43 17.71 3.49
C CYS A 418 21.59 19.09 2.82
N VAL A 419 21.00 19.26 1.63
CA VAL A 419 21.05 20.51 0.87
C VAL A 419 20.34 21.64 1.62
N VAL A 420 19.14 21.36 2.14
CA VAL A 420 18.34 22.35 2.89
C VAL A 420 18.99 22.70 4.24
N GLU A 421 19.43 21.70 5.02
CA GLU A 421 20.10 21.93 6.29
C GLU A 421 21.37 22.78 6.11
N ARG A 422 22.13 22.50 5.05
CA ARG A 422 23.31 23.31 4.70
C ARG A 422 22.94 24.73 4.29
N ALA A 423 21.89 24.92 3.50
CA ALA A 423 21.44 26.24 3.08
C ALA A 423 21.01 27.09 4.27
N VAL A 424 20.30 26.49 5.24
CA VAL A 424 19.92 27.17 6.50
C VAL A 424 21.15 27.57 7.32
N LEU A 425 22.21 26.76 7.35
CA LEU A 425 23.47 27.09 8.03
C LEU A 425 24.22 28.25 7.36
N LEU A 426 24.20 28.31 6.02
CA LEU A 426 24.89 29.34 5.23
C LEU A 426 24.10 30.67 5.19
N CYS A 427 22.82 30.64 5.50
CA CYS A 427 21.97 31.82 5.51
C CYS A 427 22.27 32.68 6.73
N GLU A 428 22.90 33.87 6.53
CA GLU A 428 23.19 34.84 7.58
C GLU A 428 21.97 35.72 7.91
N GLY A 429 21.03 35.90 6.97
CA GLY A 429 19.79 36.65 7.12
C GLY A 429 18.56 35.78 7.39
N ASP A 430 17.38 36.36 7.12
CA ASP A 430 16.08 35.70 7.35
C ASP A 430 15.51 35.10 6.07
N GLU A 431 16.23 35.20 4.92
CA GLU A 431 15.77 34.70 3.62
C GLU A 431 16.74 33.70 2.97
N LEU A 432 16.24 32.55 2.57
CA LEU A 432 16.97 31.54 1.81
C LEU A 432 17.04 31.96 0.34
N LEU A 433 18.23 32.32 -0.12
CA LEU A 433 18.51 32.69 -1.49
C LEU A 433 19.03 31.49 -2.30
N ALA A 434 18.94 31.56 -3.64
CA ALA A 434 19.42 30.52 -4.54
C ALA A 434 20.90 30.18 -4.34
N GLU A 435 21.73 31.16 -3.98
CA GLU A 435 23.17 31.00 -3.74
C GLU A 435 23.51 30.11 -2.54
N HIS A 436 22.61 29.99 -1.57
CA HIS A 436 22.80 29.11 -0.41
C HIS A 436 22.67 27.61 -0.79
N PHE A 437 22.04 27.30 -1.93
CA PHE A 437 21.84 25.94 -2.41
C PHE A 437 22.97 25.53 -3.34
N SER A 438 24.03 24.95 -2.80
CA SER A 438 25.09 24.33 -3.60
C SER A 438 24.62 23.00 -4.16
N LEU A 439 23.71 23.02 -5.14
CA LEU A 439 23.33 21.83 -5.88
C LEU A 439 24.54 21.43 -6.75
N ARG A 440 25.14 20.29 -6.46
CA ARG A 440 26.10 19.70 -7.40
C ARG A 440 25.32 19.45 -8.68
N MET A 441 25.53 20.25 -9.68
CA MET A 441 25.32 19.82 -11.06
C MET A 441 26.29 18.65 -11.27
N ALA A 442 25.94 17.47 -10.70
CA ALA A 442 26.56 16.24 -11.16
C ALA A 442 26.42 16.31 -12.66
N ALA A 443 27.53 16.19 -13.37
CA ALA A 443 27.51 16.03 -14.81
C ALA A 443 26.37 15.06 -15.06
N MET A 444 25.27 15.55 -15.60
CA MET A 444 24.15 14.70 -15.99
C MET A 444 24.82 13.60 -16.81
N PRO A 445 24.56 12.29 -16.53
CA PRO A 445 24.96 11.30 -17.51
C PRO A 445 24.47 11.89 -18.80
N GLU A 446 25.34 12.02 -19.78
CA GLU A 446 25.07 12.65 -21.07
C GLU A 446 23.73 12.11 -21.62
N CYS A 447 22.64 12.59 -21.10
CA CYS A 447 21.38 12.60 -21.78
C CYS A 447 21.61 13.55 -22.94
N ASN A 448 22.04 12.95 -24.04
CA ASN A 448 22.16 13.51 -25.37
C ASN A 448 21.89 15.00 -25.37
N SER A 449 22.91 15.79 -25.68
CA SER A 449 22.86 17.23 -25.79
C SER A 449 21.67 17.66 -26.66
N LEU A 450 20.45 17.58 -26.08
CA LEU A 450 19.31 18.22 -26.68
C LEU A 450 19.65 19.69 -26.74
N LYS A 451 19.91 20.18 -27.95
CA LYS A 451 20.18 21.59 -28.21
C LYS A 451 19.09 22.39 -27.49
N LEU A 452 19.43 23.54 -26.94
CA LEU A 452 18.48 24.45 -26.24
C LEU A 452 17.10 24.51 -26.93
N ARG A 453 17.11 24.46 -28.25
CA ARG A 453 15.91 24.44 -29.11
C ARG A 453 15.01 23.24 -28.89
N GLU A 454 15.55 22.08 -28.56
CA GLU A 454 14.77 20.85 -28.31
C GLU A 454 14.23 20.83 -26.88
N ARG A 455 14.98 21.35 -25.91
CA ARG A 455 14.49 21.56 -24.53
C ARG A 455 13.33 22.56 -24.50
N LEU A 456 13.46 23.69 -25.22
CA LEU A 456 12.36 24.66 -25.34
C LEU A 456 11.11 24.04 -25.98
N LYS A 457 11.28 23.17 -26.99
CA LYS A 457 10.16 22.44 -27.59
C LYS A 457 9.46 21.48 -26.60
N GLN A 458 10.21 20.81 -25.74
CA GLN A 458 9.63 19.91 -24.73
C GLN A 458 8.85 20.67 -23.66
N ILE A 459 9.41 21.78 -23.17
CA ILE A 459 8.72 22.66 -22.20
C ILE A 459 7.46 23.27 -22.84
N GLU A 460 7.57 23.78 -24.07
CA GLU A 460 6.43 24.31 -24.82
C GLU A 460 5.36 23.24 -25.03
N ARG A 461 5.73 22.00 -25.37
CA ARG A 461 4.80 20.87 -25.51
C ARG A 461 4.08 20.54 -24.19
N GLY A 462 4.80 20.51 -23.07
CA GLY A 462 4.23 20.26 -21.74
C GLY A 462 3.18 21.31 -21.36
N LEU A 463 3.53 22.59 -21.47
CA LEU A 463 2.61 23.69 -21.17
C LEU A 463 1.34 23.69 -22.03
N LEU A 464 1.47 23.38 -23.33
CA LEU A 464 0.33 23.30 -24.23
C LEU A 464 -0.59 22.12 -23.90
N LEU A 465 -0.03 20.96 -23.58
CA LEU A 465 -0.80 19.77 -23.17
C LEU A 465 -1.54 19.99 -21.85
N ASP A 466 -0.88 20.58 -20.84
CA ASP A 466 -1.48 20.86 -19.55
C ASP A 466 -2.65 21.85 -19.66
N CYS A 467 -2.48 22.88 -20.49
CA CYS A 467 -3.53 23.86 -20.73
C CYS A 467 -4.73 23.26 -21.51
N LEU A 468 -4.46 22.38 -22.49
CA LEU A 468 -5.52 21.68 -23.22
C LEU A 468 -6.26 20.66 -22.34
N ARG A 469 -5.58 19.96 -21.44
CA ARG A 469 -6.20 19.07 -20.45
C ARG A 469 -7.10 19.84 -19.49
N LYS A 470 -6.64 20.97 -18.94
CA LYS A 470 -7.44 21.87 -18.09
C LYS A 470 -8.68 22.42 -18.81
N SER A 471 -8.55 22.68 -20.08
CA SER A 471 -9.64 23.21 -20.93
C SER A 471 -10.51 22.12 -21.57
N ASN A 472 -10.39 20.84 -21.17
CA ASN A 472 -11.09 19.68 -21.74
C ASN A 472 -10.99 19.63 -23.27
N GLY A 473 -9.83 19.93 -23.83
CA GLY A 473 -9.57 19.94 -25.26
C GLY A 473 -10.09 21.18 -26.01
N ASN A 474 -10.69 22.15 -25.31
CA ASN A 474 -11.20 23.37 -25.94
C ASN A 474 -10.08 24.35 -26.30
N GLN A 475 -9.68 24.32 -27.55
CA GLN A 475 -8.55 25.11 -28.07
C GLN A 475 -8.78 26.64 -27.96
N THR A 476 -10.01 27.10 -27.93
CA THR A 476 -10.30 28.53 -27.79
C THR A 476 -10.09 29.01 -26.35
N LEU A 477 -10.49 28.20 -25.37
CA LEU A 477 -10.24 28.48 -23.96
C LEU A 477 -8.75 28.37 -23.63
N ALA A 478 -8.09 27.32 -24.13
CA ALA A 478 -6.64 27.14 -23.95
C ALA A 478 -5.83 28.31 -24.54
N ALA A 479 -6.21 28.79 -25.74
CA ALA A 479 -5.56 29.95 -26.35
C ALA A 479 -5.72 31.22 -25.51
N ARG A 480 -6.88 31.44 -24.91
CA ARG A 480 -7.17 32.58 -24.06
C ARG A 480 -6.39 32.51 -22.73
N GLU A 481 -6.30 31.32 -22.13
CA GLU A 481 -5.54 31.11 -20.89
C GLU A 481 -4.03 31.33 -21.10
N LEU A 482 -3.51 30.91 -22.25
CA LEU A 482 -2.10 31.12 -22.63
C LEU A 482 -1.80 32.52 -23.18
N GLY A 483 -2.78 33.40 -23.29
CA GLY A 483 -2.60 34.75 -23.85
C GLY A 483 -2.21 34.72 -25.33
N LEU A 484 -2.55 33.66 -26.08
CA LEU A 484 -2.18 33.48 -27.48
C LEU A 484 -3.38 33.60 -28.40
N PRO A 485 -3.23 34.18 -29.62
CA PRO A 485 -4.25 34.06 -30.65
C PRO A 485 -4.49 32.58 -30.99
N ARG A 486 -5.74 32.16 -31.15
CA ARG A 486 -6.12 30.77 -31.48
C ARG A 486 -5.33 30.21 -32.71
N ARG A 487 -5.11 31.05 -33.72
CA ARG A 487 -4.34 30.65 -34.92
C ARG A 487 -2.89 30.32 -34.60
N THR A 488 -2.27 31.04 -33.65
CA THR A 488 -0.91 30.78 -33.14
C THR A 488 -0.85 29.48 -32.33
N LEU A 489 -1.86 29.21 -31.49
CA LEU A 489 -1.96 27.93 -30.78
C LEU A 489 -2.02 26.75 -31.74
N LEU A 490 -2.91 26.81 -32.74
CA LEU A 490 -3.05 25.75 -33.77
C LEU A 490 -1.76 25.51 -34.53
N TYR A 491 -1.05 26.57 -34.93
CA TYR A 491 0.26 26.46 -35.58
C TYR A 491 1.29 25.77 -34.68
N ARG A 492 1.33 26.12 -33.39
CA ARG A 492 2.26 25.51 -32.43
C ARG A 492 1.92 24.05 -32.16
N LEU A 493 0.64 23.68 -32.03
CA LEU A 493 0.18 22.30 -31.89
C LEU A 493 0.61 21.44 -33.10
N GLY A 494 0.41 21.96 -34.33
CA GLY A 494 0.86 21.27 -35.55
C GLY A 494 2.38 21.12 -35.61
N ARG A 495 3.14 22.15 -35.24
CA ARG A 495 4.61 22.13 -35.23
C ARG A 495 5.19 21.14 -34.21
N LEU A 496 4.48 20.89 -33.11
CA LEU A 496 4.89 19.99 -32.03
C LEU A 496 4.24 18.60 -32.12
N ASN A 497 3.51 18.32 -33.22
CA ASN A 497 2.80 17.06 -33.46
C ASN A 497 1.89 16.65 -32.28
N ILE A 498 1.14 17.60 -31.71
CA ILE A 498 0.18 17.34 -30.64
C ILE A 498 -1.18 17.05 -31.28
N THR A 499 -1.70 15.85 -31.04
CA THR A 499 -2.99 15.38 -31.58
C THR A 499 -4.05 15.31 -30.46
N SER A 500 -5.32 15.19 -30.83
CA SER A 500 -6.43 15.06 -29.87
C SER A 500 -6.33 13.83 -28.96
N GLY A 501 -5.56 12.81 -29.35
CA GLY A 501 -5.27 11.65 -28.52
C GLY A 501 -4.31 11.94 -27.34
N ASP A 502 -3.47 12.98 -27.45
CA ASP A 502 -2.44 13.29 -26.43
C ASP A 502 -3.00 14.01 -25.18
N PHE A 503 -4.23 14.53 -25.22
CA PHE A 503 -4.85 15.27 -24.14
C PHE A 503 -6.23 14.75 -23.69
N ASN A 504 -6.77 13.71 -24.36
CA ASN A 504 -7.99 13.00 -23.96
C ASN A 504 -7.73 11.69 -23.21
N ALA A 505 -6.46 11.42 -22.81
CA ALA A 505 -6.05 10.25 -22.05
C ALA A 505 -6.01 10.53 -20.54
#